data_b51e36e3bbbe458e7dfd5501bd9a2ca8
#
_entry.id   b51e36e3bbbe458e7dfd5501bd9a2ca8
#
_cell.length_a   1.000
_cell.length_b   1.000
_cell.length_c   1.000
_cell.angle_alpha   90.00
_cell.angle_beta   90.00
_cell.angle_gamma   90.00
#
_symmetry.space_group_name_H-M   'P 1'
#
loop_
_entity.id
_entity.type
_entity.pdbx_description
1 polymer ?
#
loop_
_entity_poly.entity_id
_entity_poly.type
_entity_poly.pdbx_seq_one_letter_code
_entity_poly.pdbx_strand_id
1 'polypeptide(L)'
;MTLKFFVEAAAVLGPGLGGWEAAQPVLAGSTPYVPADLVLPRFELLPPAERRRVGPVVKLSISVGLQALEQAGRPGDAVPTVFTSSGGDGEVINEICAMLASSDRLISPTRFHNSVHNAPSGYWGIATGSRAPSTSLCAFDWSFGAGLLEAATQACADHESVLLIAYDLPYPEPLRAARPIRHPFASALLIARERSPRSLAACELGSGTAGAPSRMQDDNLEQLRRDNPAARSLPLLAALAGGHGSGVTEVLIESTAGNTLGLSVTPC
;
A
#
# COMPACT_ATOMS: atom_id res chain seq x y z
N MET A 1 21.15 -5.56 11.75
CA MET A 1 20.16 -6.65 11.67
C MET A 1 19.62 -6.66 10.25
N THR A 2 19.56 -7.81 9.60
CA THR A 2 19.02 -7.95 8.25
C THR A 2 17.86 -8.92 8.28
N LEU A 3 16.73 -8.53 7.69
CA LEU A 3 15.57 -9.39 7.53
C LEU A 3 15.61 -10.01 6.12
N LYS A 4 15.47 -11.33 6.04
CA LYS A 4 15.42 -12.07 4.77
C LYS A 4 14.03 -12.63 4.58
N PHE A 5 13.42 -12.32 3.45
CA PHE A 5 12.06 -12.73 3.11
C PHE A 5 11.89 -12.86 1.59
N PHE A 6 10.75 -13.36 1.18
CA PHE A 6 10.36 -13.46 -0.23
C PHE A 6 9.10 -12.64 -0.49
N VAL A 7 8.99 -12.09 -1.68
CA VAL A 7 7.74 -11.50 -2.17
C VAL A 7 7.07 -12.52 -3.09
N GLU A 8 5.87 -12.99 -2.73
CA GLU A 8 5.11 -13.99 -3.50
C GLU A 8 4.12 -13.35 -4.47
N ALA A 9 3.62 -12.17 -4.14
CA ALA A 9 2.71 -11.44 -5.01
C ALA A 9 2.85 -9.93 -4.81
N ALA A 10 2.54 -9.18 -5.86
CA ALA A 10 2.49 -7.74 -5.84
C ALA A 10 1.21 -7.25 -6.54
N ALA A 11 0.62 -6.17 -6.05
CA ALA A 11 -0.49 -5.49 -6.72
C ALA A 11 -0.30 -3.98 -6.63
N VAL A 12 -0.85 -3.26 -7.59
CA VAL A 12 -0.79 -1.80 -7.64
C VAL A 12 -2.06 -1.25 -8.29
N LEU A 13 -2.59 -0.20 -7.68
CA LEU A 13 -3.71 0.59 -8.19
C LEU A 13 -3.33 2.07 -8.10
N GLY A 14 -3.30 2.75 -9.22
CA GLY A 14 -2.95 4.17 -9.31
C GLY A 14 -3.25 4.73 -10.68
N PRO A 15 -2.96 6.01 -10.94
CA PRO A 15 -3.17 6.61 -12.25
C PRO A 15 -2.42 5.81 -13.33
N GLY A 16 -3.14 5.30 -14.34
CA GLY A 16 -2.55 4.49 -15.40
C GLY A 16 -1.98 3.13 -14.96
N LEU A 17 -2.16 2.73 -13.69
CA LEU A 17 -1.71 1.46 -13.11
C LEU A 17 -2.94 0.71 -12.57
N GLY A 18 -3.58 -0.09 -13.40
CA GLY A 18 -4.86 -0.75 -13.12
C GLY A 18 -4.76 -2.17 -12.57
N GLY A 19 -3.64 -2.56 -11.99
CA GLY A 19 -3.35 -3.91 -11.48
C GLY A 19 -1.96 -4.37 -11.90
N TRP A 20 -1.46 -5.43 -11.27
CA TRP A 20 -0.07 -5.88 -11.46
C TRP A 20 0.24 -6.27 -12.91
N GLU A 21 -0.60 -7.08 -13.53
CA GLU A 21 -0.38 -7.58 -14.89
C GLU A 21 -0.23 -6.43 -15.90
N ALA A 22 -1.10 -5.42 -15.81
CA ALA A 22 -1.05 -4.25 -16.68
C ALA A 22 0.10 -3.29 -16.33
N ALA A 23 0.45 -3.17 -15.05
CA ALA A 23 1.49 -2.27 -14.58
C ALA A 23 2.91 -2.83 -14.75
N GLN A 24 3.09 -4.15 -14.72
CA GLN A 24 4.40 -4.79 -14.77
C GLN A 24 5.24 -4.34 -15.97
N PRO A 25 4.77 -4.34 -17.24
CA PRO A 25 5.58 -3.87 -18.36
C PRO A 25 5.90 -2.37 -18.29
N VAL A 26 5.03 -1.56 -17.69
CA VAL A 26 5.27 -0.13 -17.47
C VAL A 26 6.36 0.06 -16.40
N LEU A 27 6.26 -0.64 -15.29
CA LEU A 27 7.23 -0.55 -14.19
C LEU A 27 8.59 -1.13 -14.56
N ALA A 28 8.63 -2.14 -15.44
CA ALA A 28 9.84 -2.68 -16.01
C ALA A 28 10.46 -1.77 -17.11
N GLY A 29 9.80 -0.67 -17.49
CA GLY A 29 10.28 0.25 -18.52
C GLY A 29 10.15 -0.26 -19.96
N SER A 30 9.46 -1.38 -20.19
CA SER A 30 9.23 -1.95 -21.52
C SER A 30 8.02 -1.32 -22.25
N THR A 31 7.15 -0.66 -21.51
CA THR A 31 5.99 0.09 -22.03
C THR A 31 6.00 1.50 -21.44
N PRO A 32 5.77 2.55 -22.25
CA PRO A 32 5.68 3.92 -21.73
C PRO A 32 4.56 4.07 -20.70
N TYR A 33 4.82 4.82 -19.63
CA TYR A 33 3.79 5.17 -18.67
C TYR A 33 2.87 6.26 -19.24
N VAL A 34 1.57 6.02 -19.21
CA VAL A 34 0.53 6.98 -19.61
C VAL A 34 -0.39 7.21 -18.41
N PRO A 35 -0.36 8.39 -17.78
CA PRO A 35 -1.28 8.71 -16.70
C PRO A 35 -2.73 8.65 -17.19
N ALA A 36 -3.59 7.99 -16.41
CA ALA A 36 -5.02 7.93 -16.64
C ALA A 36 -5.73 7.84 -15.29
N ASP A 37 -6.95 8.35 -15.22
CA ASP A 37 -7.72 8.30 -13.98
C ASP A 37 -7.91 6.86 -13.51
N LEU A 38 -7.73 6.64 -12.20
CA LEU A 38 -7.93 5.33 -11.61
C LEU A 38 -9.42 4.99 -11.60
N VAL A 39 -9.75 3.89 -12.26
CA VAL A 39 -11.08 3.27 -12.19
C VAL A 39 -11.00 2.10 -11.22
N LEU A 40 -11.64 2.24 -10.06
CA LEU A 40 -11.70 1.15 -9.09
C LEU A 40 -12.59 0.01 -9.62
N PRO A 41 -12.20 -1.25 -9.43
CA PRO A 41 -13.05 -2.39 -9.76
C PRO A 41 -14.35 -2.35 -8.94
N ARG A 42 -15.39 -3.02 -9.44
CA ARG A 42 -16.65 -3.15 -8.70
C ARG A 42 -16.40 -3.81 -7.34
N PHE A 43 -16.87 -3.16 -6.30
CA PHE A 43 -16.64 -3.60 -4.93
C PHE A 43 -17.92 -4.28 -4.39
N GLU A 44 -18.04 -5.59 -4.59
CA GLU A 44 -19.25 -6.36 -4.25
C GLU A 44 -19.08 -7.27 -3.03
N LEU A 45 -17.88 -7.36 -2.46
CA LEU A 45 -17.52 -8.27 -1.39
C LEU A 45 -18.18 -7.97 -0.04
N LEU A 46 -18.53 -6.72 0.21
CA LEU A 46 -19.23 -6.35 1.43
C LEU A 46 -20.75 -6.57 1.31
N PRO A 47 -21.42 -6.95 2.42
CA PRO A 47 -22.87 -6.93 2.48
C PRO A 47 -23.44 -5.57 2.04
N PRO A 48 -24.63 -5.51 1.43
CA PRO A 48 -25.19 -4.27 0.87
C PRO A 48 -25.26 -3.10 1.87
N ALA A 49 -25.50 -3.38 3.16
CA ALA A 49 -25.52 -2.38 4.20
C ALA A 49 -24.15 -1.76 4.45
N GLU A 50 -23.11 -2.58 4.55
CA GLU A 50 -21.73 -2.13 4.75
C GLU A 50 -21.17 -1.46 3.49
N ARG A 51 -21.47 -1.98 2.32
CA ARG A 51 -21.04 -1.41 1.03
C ARG A 51 -21.48 0.05 0.83
N ARG A 52 -22.63 0.45 1.40
CA ARG A 52 -23.12 1.85 1.37
C ARG A 52 -22.40 2.76 2.35
N ARG A 53 -21.73 2.21 3.36
CA ARG A 53 -21.04 2.95 4.42
C ARG A 53 -19.58 3.24 4.11
N VAL A 54 -18.97 2.44 3.21
CA VAL A 54 -17.53 2.54 2.93
C VAL A 54 -17.21 3.59 1.90
N GLY A 55 -16.21 4.41 2.21
CA GLY A 55 -15.64 5.42 1.34
C GLY A 55 -14.61 4.86 0.34
N PRO A 56 -14.03 5.74 -0.49
CA PRO A 56 -13.00 5.38 -1.48
C PRO A 56 -11.76 4.74 -0.84
N VAL A 57 -11.35 5.17 0.36
CA VAL A 57 -10.19 4.64 1.09
C VAL A 57 -10.31 3.14 1.33
N VAL A 58 -11.46 2.71 1.87
CA VAL A 58 -11.71 1.28 2.13
C VAL A 58 -11.76 0.49 0.83
N LYS A 59 -12.43 1.02 -0.20
CA LYS A 59 -12.53 0.34 -1.50
C LYS A 59 -11.15 0.14 -2.13
N LEU A 60 -10.32 1.18 -2.16
CA LEU A 60 -8.98 1.13 -2.76
C LEU A 60 -8.08 0.13 -2.02
N SER A 61 -7.99 0.25 -0.70
CA SER A 61 -7.10 -0.58 0.11
C SER A 61 -7.47 -2.07 0.07
N ILE A 62 -8.77 -2.39 0.14
CA ILE A 62 -9.23 -3.78 0.05
C ILE A 62 -9.03 -4.32 -1.38
N SER A 63 -9.35 -3.54 -2.40
CA SER A 63 -9.21 -4.00 -3.79
C SER A 63 -7.76 -4.36 -4.13
N VAL A 64 -6.77 -3.55 -3.74
CA VAL A 64 -5.37 -3.86 -4.02
C VAL A 64 -4.88 -5.06 -3.23
N GLY A 65 -5.30 -5.21 -1.96
CA GLY A 65 -4.95 -6.37 -1.14
C GLY A 65 -5.49 -7.68 -1.71
N LEU A 66 -6.74 -7.68 -2.17
CA LEU A 66 -7.37 -8.85 -2.78
C LEU A 66 -6.71 -9.24 -4.10
N GLN A 67 -6.32 -8.28 -4.95
CA GLN A 67 -5.57 -8.57 -6.17
C GLN A 67 -4.24 -9.28 -5.88
N ALA A 68 -3.52 -8.88 -4.84
CA ALA A 68 -2.28 -9.56 -4.44
C ALA A 68 -2.54 -10.99 -3.97
N LEU A 69 -3.59 -11.22 -3.17
CA LEU A 69 -3.95 -12.56 -2.72
C LEU A 69 -4.48 -13.45 -3.84
N GLU A 70 -5.26 -12.91 -4.78
CA GLU A 70 -5.73 -13.61 -5.97
C GLU A 70 -4.55 -14.08 -6.83
N GLN A 71 -3.57 -13.20 -7.08
CA GLN A 71 -2.33 -13.56 -7.78
C GLN A 71 -1.57 -14.67 -7.06
N ALA A 72 -1.50 -14.63 -5.72
CA ALA A 72 -0.85 -15.66 -4.92
C ALA A 72 -1.67 -16.95 -4.80
N GLY A 73 -2.93 -16.96 -5.20
CA GLY A 73 -3.86 -18.07 -4.98
C GLY A 73 -4.08 -18.37 -3.49
N ARG A 74 -4.09 -17.31 -2.65
CA ARG A 74 -4.26 -17.41 -1.18
C ARG A 74 -5.62 -16.89 -0.75
N PRO A 75 -6.32 -17.58 0.15
CA PRO A 75 -7.58 -17.08 0.72
C PRO A 75 -7.32 -15.89 1.65
N GLY A 76 -8.23 -14.91 1.63
CA GLY A 76 -8.08 -13.68 2.42
C GLY A 76 -8.33 -13.83 3.92
N ASP A 77 -8.92 -14.95 4.35
CA ASP A 77 -9.36 -15.20 5.73
C ASP A 77 -8.23 -15.67 6.66
N ALA A 78 -7.11 -16.14 6.10
CA ALA A 78 -6.03 -16.77 6.86
C ALA A 78 -4.72 -15.96 6.92
N VAL A 79 -4.59 -14.89 6.14
CA VAL A 79 -3.33 -14.13 6.02
C VAL A 79 -3.34 -12.92 6.95
N PRO A 80 -2.36 -12.80 7.88
CA PRO A 80 -2.15 -11.57 8.64
C PRO A 80 -1.90 -10.37 7.73
N THR A 81 -2.34 -9.19 8.16
CA THR A 81 -2.27 -7.97 7.35
C THR A 81 -1.59 -6.82 8.07
N VAL A 82 -0.83 -6.03 7.31
CA VAL A 82 -0.32 -4.73 7.74
C VAL A 82 -0.89 -3.67 6.80
N PHE A 83 -1.75 -2.82 7.33
CA PHE A 83 -2.29 -1.66 6.63
C PHE A 83 -1.45 -0.43 6.97
N THR A 84 -1.03 0.32 5.98
CA THR A 84 -0.28 1.56 6.18
C THR A 84 -0.77 2.69 5.29
N SER A 85 -0.93 3.87 5.90
CA SER A 85 -1.37 5.08 5.22
C SER A 85 -0.82 6.30 5.95
N SER A 86 -0.55 7.36 5.22
CA SER A 86 -0.03 8.59 5.80
C SER A 86 -1.05 9.38 6.63
N GLY A 87 -2.34 9.15 6.43
CA GLY A 87 -3.39 9.91 7.11
C GLY A 87 -4.77 9.26 7.13
N GLY A 88 -4.92 8.03 6.63
CA GLY A 88 -6.21 7.35 6.60
C GLY A 88 -7.24 8.04 5.71
N ASP A 89 -8.48 8.24 6.21
CA ASP A 89 -9.58 8.85 5.45
C ASP A 89 -9.69 10.35 5.73
N GLY A 90 -8.97 11.16 4.93
CA GLY A 90 -8.98 12.61 5.05
C GLY A 90 -10.33 13.25 4.79
N GLU A 91 -11.18 12.66 3.93
CA GLU A 91 -12.53 13.15 3.64
C GLU A 91 -13.42 13.04 4.87
N VAL A 92 -13.45 11.87 5.51
CA VAL A 92 -14.23 11.63 6.72
C VAL A 92 -13.79 12.56 7.86
N ILE A 93 -12.47 12.73 8.05
CA ILE A 93 -11.94 13.63 9.07
C ILE A 93 -12.33 15.08 8.79
N ASN A 94 -12.21 15.54 7.53
CA ASN A 94 -12.61 16.90 7.14
C ASN A 94 -14.10 17.15 7.41
N GLU A 95 -14.98 16.22 7.06
CA GLU A 95 -16.41 16.33 7.32
C GLU A 95 -16.73 16.40 8.82
N ILE A 96 -16.05 15.60 9.65
CA ILE A 96 -16.19 15.67 11.12
C ILE A 96 -15.73 17.03 11.64
N CYS A 97 -14.58 17.54 11.19
CA CYS A 97 -14.06 18.84 11.58
C CYS A 97 -15.02 19.98 11.16
N ALA A 98 -15.55 19.92 9.94
CA ALA A 98 -16.55 20.90 9.46
C ALA A 98 -17.83 20.87 10.31
N MET A 99 -18.31 19.68 10.68
CA MET A 99 -19.48 19.54 11.55
C MET A 99 -19.23 20.10 12.95
N LEU A 100 -18.06 19.80 13.55
CA LEU A 100 -17.68 20.35 14.85
C LEU A 100 -17.54 21.88 14.87
N ALA A 101 -17.17 22.46 13.73
CA ALA A 101 -17.11 23.93 13.56
C ALA A 101 -18.47 24.56 13.31
N SER A 102 -19.51 23.78 13.02
CA SER A 102 -20.88 24.26 12.82
C SER A 102 -21.63 24.51 14.14
N SER A 103 -22.80 25.13 14.07
CA SER A 103 -23.67 25.35 15.24
C SER A 103 -24.26 24.04 15.79
N ASP A 104 -24.55 23.06 14.95
CA ASP A 104 -25.22 21.81 15.32
C ASP A 104 -24.31 20.82 16.03
N ARG A 105 -23.04 20.73 15.62
CA ARG A 105 -22.04 19.80 16.16
C ARG A 105 -22.48 18.33 16.19
N LEU A 106 -23.41 17.94 15.31
CA LEU A 106 -23.97 16.59 15.23
C LEU A 106 -23.13 15.71 14.31
N ILE A 107 -22.31 14.84 14.89
CA ILE A 107 -21.47 13.91 14.13
C ILE A 107 -22.29 12.67 13.78
N SER A 108 -22.27 12.27 12.50
CA SER A 108 -22.84 11.00 12.05
C SER A 108 -22.13 9.81 12.69
N PRO A 109 -22.83 8.86 13.33
CA PRO A 109 -22.22 7.65 13.87
C PRO A 109 -21.41 6.85 12.83
N THR A 110 -21.87 6.77 11.59
CA THR A 110 -21.15 6.11 10.50
C THR A 110 -19.83 6.81 10.16
N ARG A 111 -19.82 8.15 10.11
CA ARG A 111 -18.60 8.91 9.88
C ARG A 111 -17.62 8.76 11.03
N PHE A 112 -18.11 8.84 12.27
CA PHE A 112 -17.26 8.60 13.44
C PHE A 112 -16.67 7.20 13.42
N HIS A 113 -17.44 6.18 13.10
CA HIS A 113 -16.96 4.81 12.95
C HIS A 113 -15.84 4.70 11.90
N ASN A 114 -15.95 5.41 10.77
CA ASN A 114 -14.99 5.37 9.67
C ASN A 114 -13.80 6.32 9.86
N SER A 115 -13.77 7.15 10.90
CA SER A 115 -12.69 8.13 11.12
C SER A 115 -11.42 7.53 11.71
N VAL A 116 -11.51 6.32 12.25
CA VAL A 116 -10.34 5.66 12.86
C VAL A 116 -9.40 5.16 11.77
N HIS A 117 -8.10 5.27 12.02
CA HIS A 117 -7.07 4.90 11.04
C HIS A 117 -7.15 3.43 10.62
N ASN A 118 -7.63 2.56 11.50
CA ASN A 118 -7.79 1.13 11.25
C ASN A 118 -9.14 0.73 10.63
N ALA A 119 -9.96 1.67 10.16
CA ALA A 119 -11.24 1.34 9.52
C ALA A 119 -11.08 0.38 8.32
N PRO A 120 -10.10 0.54 7.40
CA PRO A 120 -9.89 -0.41 6.31
C PRO A 120 -9.61 -1.83 6.78
N SER A 121 -8.83 -2.03 7.85
CA SER A 121 -8.57 -3.38 8.38
C SER A 121 -9.81 -4.01 9.02
N GLY A 122 -10.67 -3.22 9.66
CA GLY A 122 -11.97 -3.68 10.14
C GLY A 122 -12.88 -4.16 9.01
N TYR A 123 -12.97 -3.39 7.93
CA TYR A 123 -13.72 -3.78 6.73
C TYR A 123 -13.09 -4.95 5.96
N TRP A 124 -11.76 -5.11 6.02
CA TRP A 124 -11.07 -6.31 5.52
C TRP A 124 -11.61 -7.57 6.21
N GLY A 125 -11.67 -7.56 7.54
CA GLY A 125 -12.23 -8.70 8.29
C GLY A 125 -13.68 -9.02 7.91
N ILE A 126 -14.52 -7.99 7.65
CA ILE A 126 -15.91 -8.19 7.21
C ILE A 126 -15.95 -8.72 5.77
N ALA A 127 -15.11 -8.22 4.86
CA ALA A 127 -15.11 -8.58 3.45
C ALA A 127 -14.58 -10.00 3.20
N THR A 128 -13.56 -10.42 3.95
CA THR A 128 -12.85 -11.69 3.76
C THR A 128 -13.24 -12.77 4.77
N GLY A 129 -13.94 -12.39 5.85
CA GLY A 129 -14.18 -13.29 7.00
C GLY A 129 -12.95 -13.50 7.87
N SER A 130 -11.86 -12.74 7.64
CA SER A 130 -10.59 -12.92 8.35
C SER A 130 -10.69 -12.64 9.83
N ARG A 131 -10.07 -13.51 10.62
CA ARG A 131 -9.75 -13.35 12.05
C ARG A 131 -8.26 -13.36 12.32
N ALA A 132 -7.45 -13.34 11.26
CA ALA A 132 -6.01 -13.23 11.37
C ALA A 132 -5.61 -11.87 11.97
N PRO A 133 -4.43 -11.79 12.62
CA PRO A 133 -3.92 -10.51 13.13
C PRO A 133 -3.86 -9.43 12.07
N SER A 134 -4.17 -8.19 12.46
CA SER A 134 -4.10 -7.05 11.57
C SER A 134 -3.50 -5.85 12.30
N THR A 135 -2.42 -5.32 11.76
CA THR A 135 -1.75 -4.10 12.23
C THR A 135 -2.13 -2.93 11.33
N SER A 136 -2.41 -1.78 11.91
CA SER A 136 -2.60 -0.53 11.16
C SER A 136 -1.64 0.52 11.68
N LEU A 137 -0.82 1.09 10.82
CA LEU A 137 0.20 2.04 11.20
C LEU A 137 0.27 3.27 10.29
N CYS A 138 0.80 4.35 10.85
CA CYS A 138 1.07 5.61 10.17
C CYS A 138 2.46 6.10 10.56
N ALA A 139 3.23 6.52 9.59
CA ALA A 139 4.53 7.16 9.79
C ALA A 139 4.69 8.37 8.85
N PHE A 140 3.59 9.14 8.67
CA PHE A 140 3.56 10.30 7.79
C PHE A 140 3.98 9.93 6.36
N ASP A 141 4.95 10.66 5.78
CA ASP A 141 5.44 10.38 4.43
C ASP A 141 6.24 9.08 4.32
N TRP A 142 6.67 8.50 5.42
CA TRP A 142 7.46 7.25 5.48
C TRP A 142 6.61 6.02 5.77
N SER A 143 5.29 6.14 5.67
CA SER A 143 4.35 5.06 6.01
C SER A 143 4.62 3.77 5.24
N PHE A 144 4.96 3.85 3.95
CA PHE A 144 5.32 2.65 3.18
C PHE A 144 6.56 1.94 3.76
N GLY A 145 7.64 2.68 4.02
CA GLY A 145 8.88 2.10 4.58
C GLY A 145 8.66 1.49 5.97
N ALA A 146 7.89 2.17 6.83
CA ALA A 146 7.51 1.65 8.15
C ALA A 146 6.64 0.39 8.03
N GLY A 147 5.66 0.38 7.12
CA GLY A 147 4.81 -0.78 6.84
C GLY A 147 5.59 -1.96 6.31
N LEU A 148 6.55 -1.73 5.40
CA LEU A 148 7.41 -2.79 4.87
C LEU A 148 8.27 -3.41 5.98
N LEU A 149 8.87 -2.59 6.83
CA LEU A 149 9.67 -3.07 7.97
C LEU A 149 8.82 -3.90 8.93
N GLU A 150 7.61 -3.43 9.27
CA GLU A 150 6.68 -4.14 10.13
C GLU A 150 6.26 -5.48 9.53
N ALA A 151 5.81 -5.49 8.26
CA ALA A 151 5.36 -6.71 7.60
C ALA A 151 6.50 -7.74 7.44
N ALA A 152 7.70 -7.29 7.08
CA ALA A 152 8.88 -8.15 7.00
C ALA A 152 9.27 -8.72 8.37
N THR A 153 9.16 -7.91 9.45
CA THR A 153 9.44 -8.35 10.81
C THR A 153 8.45 -9.42 11.25
N GLN A 154 7.15 -9.18 11.05
CA GLN A 154 6.11 -10.16 11.37
C GLN A 154 6.28 -11.47 10.59
N ALA A 155 6.55 -11.38 9.27
CA ALA A 155 6.78 -12.57 8.45
C ALA A 155 8.01 -13.37 8.89
N CYS A 156 9.10 -12.69 9.28
CA CYS A 156 10.33 -13.38 9.72
C CYS A 156 10.24 -13.96 11.15
N ALA A 157 9.44 -13.33 12.04
CA ALA A 157 9.38 -13.70 13.46
C ALA A 157 8.21 -14.65 13.76
N ASP A 158 6.99 -14.29 13.35
CA ASP A 158 5.77 -14.85 13.92
C ASP A 158 4.90 -15.61 12.93
N HIS A 159 5.00 -15.32 11.61
CA HIS A 159 4.06 -15.80 10.60
C HIS A 159 4.77 -16.38 9.39
N GLU A 160 4.10 -17.29 8.67
CA GLU A 160 4.60 -17.82 7.39
C GLU A 160 4.55 -16.76 6.28
N SER A 161 3.52 -15.91 6.31
CA SER A 161 3.35 -14.82 5.35
C SER A 161 2.52 -13.69 5.95
N VAL A 162 2.72 -12.48 5.44
CA VAL A 162 2.00 -11.25 5.83
C VAL A 162 1.68 -10.43 4.59
N LEU A 163 0.45 -9.94 4.48
CA LEU A 163 0.03 -9.05 3.42
C LEU A 163 0.22 -7.59 3.85
N LEU A 164 1.16 -6.89 3.23
CA LEU A 164 1.31 -5.45 3.35
C LEU A 164 0.37 -4.74 2.38
N ILE A 165 -0.40 -3.77 2.86
CA ILE A 165 -1.30 -2.92 2.07
C ILE A 165 -0.97 -1.45 2.38
N ALA A 166 -0.42 -0.72 1.42
CA ALA A 166 -0.13 0.71 1.52
C ALA A 166 -1.09 1.50 0.63
N TYR A 167 -1.69 2.57 1.15
CA TYR A 167 -2.68 3.34 0.41
C TYR A 167 -2.73 4.79 0.89
N ASP A 168 -2.89 5.74 -0.05
CA ASP A 168 -3.18 7.13 0.23
C ASP A 168 -4.05 7.74 -0.87
N LEU A 169 -4.99 8.59 -0.47
CA LEU A 169 -5.89 9.31 -1.36
C LEU A 169 -5.68 10.83 -1.23
N PRO A 170 -6.09 11.60 -2.25
CA PRO A 170 -6.15 13.06 -2.14
C PRO A 170 -6.96 13.52 -0.93
N TYR A 171 -6.45 14.54 -0.26
CA TYR A 171 -7.20 15.21 0.79
C TYR A 171 -8.18 16.24 0.21
N PRO A 172 -9.32 16.51 0.89
CA PRO A 172 -10.18 17.62 0.55
C PRO A 172 -9.57 18.97 0.97
N GLU A 173 -10.08 20.07 0.44
CA GLU A 173 -9.76 21.40 0.95
C GLU A 173 -10.36 21.61 2.37
N PRO A 174 -9.67 22.35 3.26
CA PRO A 174 -8.42 23.09 3.04
C PRO A 174 -7.14 22.24 3.26
N LEU A 175 -7.25 20.99 3.69
CA LEU A 175 -6.10 20.16 4.03
C LEU A 175 -5.22 19.89 2.80
N ARG A 176 -5.81 19.78 1.62
CA ARG A 176 -5.10 19.60 0.35
C ARG A 176 -4.08 20.70 0.06
N ALA A 177 -4.38 21.96 0.43
CA ALA A 177 -3.45 23.06 0.27
C ALA A 177 -2.17 22.88 1.08
N ALA A 178 -2.27 22.28 2.28
CA ALA A 178 -1.13 22.00 3.15
C ALA A 178 -0.42 20.67 2.83
N ARG A 179 -1.16 19.71 2.24
CA ARG A 179 -0.70 18.35 1.93
C ARG A 179 -1.21 17.90 0.56
N PRO A 180 -0.53 18.26 -0.52
CA PRO A 180 -1.02 18.13 -1.90
C PRO A 180 -0.82 16.71 -2.45
N ILE A 181 -1.45 15.70 -1.89
CA ILE A 181 -1.59 14.37 -2.53
C ILE A 181 -2.56 14.56 -3.71
N ARG A 182 -2.06 14.40 -4.94
CA ARG A 182 -2.82 14.72 -6.16
C ARG A 182 -3.68 13.57 -6.66
N HIS A 183 -3.20 12.35 -6.51
CA HIS A 183 -3.81 11.16 -7.10
C HIS A 183 -3.95 10.04 -6.05
N PRO A 184 -5.00 9.23 -6.12
CA PRO A 184 -5.09 8.03 -5.31
C PRO A 184 -4.02 7.01 -5.74
N PHE A 185 -3.43 6.34 -4.77
CA PHE A 185 -2.49 5.26 -5.03
C PHE A 185 -2.56 4.21 -3.93
N ALA A 186 -2.44 2.95 -4.32
CA ALA A 186 -2.26 1.84 -3.39
C ALA A 186 -1.35 0.76 -3.99
N SER A 187 -0.64 0.07 -3.11
CA SER A 187 0.14 -1.12 -3.44
C SER A 187 -0.06 -2.20 -2.38
N ALA A 188 0.06 -3.46 -2.78
CA ALA A 188 0.06 -4.58 -1.85
C ALA A 188 1.18 -5.56 -2.21
N LEU A 189 1.78 -6.15 -1.16
CA LEU A 189 2.83 -7.15 -1.27
C LEU A 189 2.51 -8.31 -0.34
N LEU A 190 2.48 -9.53 -0.87
CA LEU A 190 2.47 -10.72 -0.04
C LEU A 190 3.91 -11.10 0.28
N ILE A 191 4.29 -10.89 1.52
CA ILE A 191 5.64 -11.15 2.04
C ILE A 191 5.63 -12.51 2.72
N ALA A 192 6.54 -13.41 2.35
CA ALA A 192 6.66 -14.75 2.90
C ALA A 192 8.04 -14.98 3.54
N ARG A 193 8.07 -15.78 4.60
CA ARG A 193 9.31 -16.17 5.28
C ARG A 193 10.16 -17.09 4.43
N GLU A 194 9.54 -18.01 3.70
CA GLU A 194 10.21 -19.05 2.94
C GLU A 194 9.93 -18.89 1.44
N ARG A 195 10.87 -19.40 0.62
CA ARG A 195 10.70 -19.44 -0.82
C ARG A 195 9.64 -20.46 -1.22
N SER A 196 8.79 -20.04 -2.15
CA SER A 196 7.85 -20.95 -2.81
C SER A 196 8.01 -20.87 -4.34
N PRO A 197 7.38 -21.78 -5.09
CA PRO A 197 7.36 -21.70 -6.56
C PRO A 197 6.69 -20.42 -7.11
N ARG A 198 6.01 -19.66 -6.25
CA ARG A 198 5.35 -18.38 -6.59
C ARG A 198 6.19 -17.17 -6.25
N SER A 199 7.33 -17.35 -5.57
CA SER A 199 8.17 -16.23 -5.16
C SER A 199 8.66 -15.45 -6.39
N LEU A 200 8.33 -14.16 -6.43
CA LEU A 200 8.78 -13.22 -7.46
C LEU A 200 10.24 -12.83 -7.23
N ALA A 201 10.61 -12.62 -5.97
CA ALA A 201 11.98 -12.24 -5.59
C ALA A 201 12.29 -12.64 -4.16
N ALA A 202 13.59 -12.90 -3.91
CA ALA A 202 14.19 -12.92 -2.58
C ALA A 202 14.63 -11.50 -2.21
N CYS A 203 14.33 -11.09 -0.98
CA CYS A 203 14.60 -9.75 -0.47
C CYS A 203 15.44 -9.80 0.80
N GLU A 204 16.42 -8.92 0.90
CA GLU A 204 17.20 -8.69 2.13
C GLU A 204 17.05 -7.22 2.54
N LEU A 205 16.36 -6.96 3.66
CA LEU A 205 16.10 -5.63 4.19
C LEU A 205 17.08 -5.32 5.33
N GLY A 206 17.90 -4.30 5.13
CA GLY A 206 18.82 -3.74 6.13
C GLY A 206 18.37 -2.39 6.65
N SER A 207 18.75 -2.05 7.87
CA SER A 207 18.47 -0.74 8.47
C SER A 207 19.67 0.21 8.35
N GLY A 208 19.41 1.51 8.20
CA GLY A 208 20.43 2.55 8.34
C GLY A 208 21.38 2.68 7.14
N THR A 209 20.94 2.36 5.94
CA THR A 209 21.71 2.63 4.73
C THR A 209 21.70 4.13 4.45
N ALA A 210 22.87 4.77 4.45
CA ALA A 210 23.00 6.16 4.07
C ALA A 210 22.91 6.28 2.55
N GLY A 211 21.97 7.08 2.05
CA GLY A 211 21.84 7.31 0.60
C GLY A 211 20.55 8.06 0.27
N ALA A 212 20.52 8.63 -0.92
CA ALA A 212 19.28 9.20 -1.45
C ALA A 212 18.29 8.09 -1.79
N PRO A 213 16.99 8.28 -1.53
CA PRO A 213 15.96 7.30 -1.91
C PRO A 213 16.01 6.97 -3.41
N SER A 214 15.73 5.73 -3.74
CA SER A 214 15.59 5.31 -5.14
C SER A 214 14.48 6.07 -5.85
N ARG A 215 14.70 6.38 -7.13
CA ARG A 215 13.80 7.18 -7.97
C ARG A 215 13.30 6.36 -9.14
N MET A 216 12.16 6.77 -9.69
CA MET A 216 11.69 6.27 -10.97
C MET A 216 12.42 6.97 -12.12
N GLN A 217 12.63 6.24 -13.23
CA GLN A 217 13.24 6.80 -14.44
C GLN A 217 12.24 7.67 -15.25
N ASP A 218 10.97 7.29 -15.26
CA ASP A 218 9.91 8.08 -15.88
C ASP A 218 9.53 9.24 -14.96
N ASP A 219 9.52 10.46 -15.49
CA ASP A 219 9.28 11.70 -14.72
C ASP A 219 7.88 11.74 -14.11
N ASN A 220 6.86 11.19 -14.76
CA ASN A 220 5.49 11.19 -14.24
C ASN A 220 5.34 10.15 -13.10
N LEU A 221 5.99 8.98 -13.22
CA LEU A 221 6.05 8.01 -12.12
C LEU A 221 6.85 8.56 -10.94
N GLU A 222 7.95 9.29 -11.18
CA GLU A 222 8.71 9.96 -10.13
C GLU A 222 7.89 11.06 -9.45
N GLN A 223 7.11 11.82 -10.21
CA GLN A 223 6.20 12.81 -9.66
C GLN A 223 5.13 12.14 -8.76
N LEU A 224 4.51 11.03 -9.23
CA LEU A 224 3.57 10.26 -8.44
C LEU A 224 4.21 9.72 -7.15
N ARG A 225 5.45 9.19 -7.23
CA ARG A 225 6.21 8.73 -6.06
C ARG A 225 6.44 9.82 -5.03
N ARG A 226 6.72 11.03 -5.47
CA ARG A 226 6.97 12.19 -4.59
C ARG A 226 5.70 12.75 -3.96
N ASP A 227 4.61 12.76 -4.72
CA ASP A 227 3.35 13.41 -4.32
C ASP A 227 2.48 12.50 -3.43
N ASN A 228 2.69 11.18 -3.46
CA ASN A 228 1.86 10.24 -2.70
C ASN A 228 2.73 9.30 -1.84
N PRO A 229 2.56 9.29 -0.51
CA PRO A 229 3.37 8.48 0.41
C PRO A 229 3.30 6.96 0.14
N ALA A 230 2.14 6.42 -0.25
CA ALA A 230 2.01 5.01 -0.62
C ALA A 230 2.76 4.69 -1.92
N ALA A 231 2.87 5.65 -2.85
CA ALA A 231 3.60 5.51 -4.11
C ALA A 231 5.13 5.49 -3.94
N ARG A 232 5.66 5.73 -2.74
CA ARG A 232 7.06 5.46 -2.41
C ARG A 232 7.44 3.99 -2.51
N SER A 233 6.46 3.11 -2.68
CA SER A 233 6.63 1.71 -3.07
C SER A 233 7.09 1.51 -4.52
N LEU A 234 6.93 2.48 -5.42
CA LEU A 234 7.18 2.34 -6.86
C LEU A 234 8.58 1.81 -7.22
N PRO A 235 9.69 2.25 -6.59
CA PRO A 235 11.00 1.69 -6.90
C PRO A 235 11.12 0.20 -6.58
N LEU A 236 10.49 -0.27 -5.49
CA LEU A 236 10.44 -1.70 -5.16
C LEU A 236 9.57 -2.46 -6.18
N LEU A 237 8.40 -1.91 -6.52
CA LEU A 237 7.54 -2.52 -7.53
C LEU A 237 8.23 -2.61 -8.90
N ALA A 238 9.03 -1.60 -9.28
CA ALA A 238 9.84 -1.63 -10.50
C ALA A 238 10.92 -2.71 -10.45
N ALA A 239 11.61 -2.87 -9.33
CA ALA A 239 12.58 -3.95 -9.13
C ALA A 239 11.93 -5.35 -9.24
N LEU A 240 10.72 -5.52 -8.68
CA LEU A 240 9.95 -6.77 -8.80
C LEU A 240 9.45 -7.01 -10.24
N ALA A 241 9.09 -5.96 -10.96
CA ALA A 241 8.61 -6.04 -12.33
C ALA A 241 9.71 -6.40 -13.34
N GLY A 242 10.92 -5.92 -13.11
CA GLY A 242 12.10 -6.19 -13.94
C GLY A 242 12.69 -7.59 -13.79
N GLY A 243 12.07 -8.46 -13.05
CA GLY A 243 12.53 -9.75 -12.51
C GLY A 243 13.00 -10.84 -13.47
N HIS A 244 13.32 -10.53 -14.72
CA HIS A 244 13.93 -11.49 -15.66
C HIS A 244 15.43 -11.25 -15.87
N GLY A 245 16.03 -10.28 -15.16
CA GLY A 245 17.47 -10.06 -15.15
C GLY A 245 18.15 -10.89 -14.04
N SER A 246 19.31 -11.47 -14.31
CA SER A 246 20.07 -12.31 -13.36
C SER A 246 20.82 -11.55 -12.26
N GLY A 247 20.46 -10.28 -12.00
CA GLY A 247 21.19 -9.39 -11.09
C GLY A 247 20.41 -8.97 -9.86
N VAL A 248 21.13 -8.67 -8.78
CA VAL A 248 20.59 -8.04 -7.58
C VAL A 248 20.30 -6.57 -7.88
N THR A 249 19.10 -6.11 -7.54
CA THR A 249 18.72 -4.69 -7.60
C THR A 249 18.69 -4.11 -6.20
N GLU A 250 19.44 -3.03 -5.97
CA GLU A 250 19.43 -2.31 -4.71
C GLU A 250 18.37 -1.19 -4.75
N VAL A 251 17.48 -1.19 -3.75
CA VAL A 251 16.43 -0.20 -3.59
C VAL A 251 16.57 0.48 -2.23
N LEU A 252 16.62 1.81 -2.21
CA LEU A 252 16.64 2.62 -1.00
C LEU A 252 15.24 3.20 -0.77
N ILE A 253 14.59 2.79 0.32
CA ILE A 253 13.23 3.19 0.68
C ILE A 253 13.30 4.17 1.85
N GLU A 254 12.61 5.29 1.75
CA GLU A 254 12.52 6.28 2.82
C GLU A 254 11.86 5.69 4.06
N SER A 255 12.50 5.81 5.24
CA SER A 255 11.99 5.28 6.52
C SER A 255 11.74 6.34 7.58
N THR A 256 12.54 7.39 7.58
CA THR A 256 12.38 8.60 8.42
C THR A 256 13.06 9.78 7.71
N ALA A 257 12.95 10.99 8.27
CA ALA A 257 13.64 12.15 7.72
C ALA A 257 15.16 11.92 7.60
N GLY A 258 15.63 11.84 6.36
CA GLY A 258 17.05 11.66 6.05
C GLY A 258 17.61 10.24 6.19
N ASN A 259 16.79 9.25 6.52
CA ASN A 259 17.21 7.85 6.60
C ASN A 259 16.46 6.97 5.59
N THR A 260 17.15 5.94 5.12
CA THR A 260 16.58 4.93 4.22
C THR A 260 16.77 3.52 4.77
N LEU A 261 15.88 2.64 4.37
CA LEU A 261 16.05 1.20 4.45
C LEU A 261 16.69 0.73 3.14
N GLY A 262 17.78 -0.01 3.22
CA GLY A 262 18.39 -0.68 2.07
C GLY A 262 17.71 -2.01 1.83
N LEU A 263 17.27 -2.26 0.60
CA LEU A 263 16.62 -3.49 0.19
C LEU A 263 17.31 -4.06 -1.05
N SER A 264 17.95 -5.23 -0.89
CA SER A 264 18.46 -5.99 -2.03
C SER A 264 17.36 -6.91 -2.55
N VAL A 265 17.03 -6.81 -3.83
CA VAL A 265 15.98 -7.58 -4.51
C VAL A 265 16.63 -8.50 -5.53
N THR A 266 16.48 -9.80 -5.35
CA THR A 266 17.00 -10.83 -6.26
C THR A 266 15.84 -11.60 -6.87
N PRO A 267 15.64 -11.61 -8.19
CA PRO A 267 14.59 -12.40 -8.84
C PRO A 267 14.70 -13.90 -8.50
N CYS A 268 13.55 -14.60 -8.40
CA CYS A 268 13.50 -16.03 -8.05
C CYS A 268 13.46 -16.96 -9.25
#